data_d42480e5af6ec9b08e0e1862d2d6c2b7
#
_entry.id   d42480e5af6ec9b08e0e1862d2d6c2b7
#
_cell.length_a   1.000
_cell.length_b   1.000
_cell.length_c   1.000
_cell.angle_alpha   90.00
_cell.angle_beta   90.00
_cell.angle_gamma   90.00
#
_symmetry.space_group_name_H-M   'P 1'
#
loop_
_entity.id
_entity.type
_entity.pdbx_description
1 polymer ?
#
loop_
_entity_poly.entity_id
_entity_poly.type
_entity_poly.pdbx_seq_one_letter_code
_entity_poly.pdbx_strand_id
1 'polypeptide(L)'
;EVRGGLYIGMEAYGERKQETSETVTDKTCGMSELAYLIRIQSGQIFEYLDKSVVVEGGISMIASPEVYLDIRELNRSDVSWFIKKLIAYGRYTTIVFDIDGSVLGDITILGEFDHVFVPVLDGGYAEEKVAAFQRLLEKQELQKVVMRMQQVVVPDHAYDSAEMMQLAGRLVGI
;
A
#
# COMPACT_ATOMS: atom_id res chain seq x y z
N GLU A 1 10.93 14.25 17.29
CA GLU A 1 10.62 12.89 16.82
C GLU A 1 10.72 12.90 15.30
N VAL A 2 11.55 12.03 14.74
CA VAL A 2 11.64 11.85 13.30
C VAL A 2 10.33 11.16 12.88
N ARG A 3 9.49 11.88 12.16
CA ARG A 3 8.28 11.29 11.58
C ARG A 3 8.71 10.31 10.49
N GLY A 4 8.43 9.03 10.69
CA GLY A 4 8.82 7.96 9.79
C GLY A 4 7.85 7.74 8.63
N GLY A 5 8.12 6.68 7.87
CA GLY A 5 7.20 6.15 6.86
C GLY A 5 6.22 5.15 7.46
N LEU A 6 5.03 5.04 6.86
CA LEU A 6 4.07 3.97 7.10
C LEU A 6 3.89 3.17 5.82
N TYR A 7 4.11 1.87 5.90
CA TYR A 7 3.78 0.92 4.84
C TYR A 7 2.45 0.22 5.16
N ILE A 8 1.57 0.13 4.18
CA ILE A 8 0.27 -0.53 4.30
C ILE A 8 0.16 -1.58 3.20
N GLY A 9 0.16 -2.85 3.59
CA GLY A 9 -0.02 -3.97 2.67
C GLY A 9 -1.47 -4.12 2.25
N MET A 10 -1.72 -4.10 0.94
CA MET A 10 -3.01 -4.35 0.30
C MET A 10 -2.86 -5.42 -0.79
N GLU A 11 -2.19 -6.49 -0.46
CA GLU A 11 -1.91 -7.63 -1.34
C GLU A 11 -2.86 -8.79 -1.06
N ALA A 12 -3.08 -9.64 -2.07
CA ALA A 12 -3.92 -10.83 -1.95
C ALA A 12 -3.33 -11.87 -1.00
N TYR A 13 -2.01 -11.97 -0.96
CA TYR A 13 -1.25 -13.04 -0.29
C TYR A 13 -0.03 -12.47 0.43
N GLY A 14 -0.25 -11.51 1.33
CA GLY A 14 0.84 -10.97 2.16
C GLY A 14 1.37 -12.04 3.13
N GLU A 15 2.68 -12.24 3.17
CA GLU A 15 3.29 -13.09 4.19
C GLU A 15 3.14 -12.42 5.56
N ARG A 16 2.37 -13.04 6.44
CA ARG A 16 2.54 -12.79 7.87
C ARG A 16 3.80 -13.52 8.29
N LYS A 17 4.87 -12.81 8.56
CA LYS A 17 5.95 -13.41 9.34
C LYS A 17 5.37 -13.76 10.71
N GLN A 18 5.13 -15.07 10.94
CA GLN A 18 4.86 -15.56 12.28
C GLN A 18 6.08 -15.22 13.13
N GLU A 19 5.92 -14.29 14.04
CA GLU A 19 6.92 -14.12 15.09
C GLU A 19 7.02 -15.45 15.84
N THR A 20 8.20 -16.06 15.79
CA THR A 20 8.58 -17.29 16.52
C THR A 20 8.78 -17.00 18.01
N SER A 21 8.09 -16.06 18.59
CA SER A 21 8.13 -15.74 20.01
C SER A 21 6.87 -16.25 20.71
N GLU A 22 7.08 -17.13 21.67
CA GLU A 22 6.05 -17.81 22.47
C GLU A 22 5.22 -16.89 23.39
N THR A 23 5.22 -15.58 23.15
CA THR A 23 4.47 -14.59 23.94
C THR A 23 3.47 -13.79 23.09
N VAL A 24 2.71 -14.48 22.23
CA VAL A 24 1.60 -13.85 21.51
C VAL A 24 0.38 -13.79 22.43
N THR A 25 0.27 -12.74 23.22
CA THR A 25 -0.92 -12.48 24.05
C THR A 25 -1.85 -11.43 23.45
N ASP A 26 -1.60 -10.90 22.26
CA ASP A 26 -2.59 -10.05 21.59
C ASP A 26 -2.51 -10.23 20.08
N LYS A 27 -3.65 -10.57 19.44
CA LYS A 27 -3.78 -10.58 17.99
C LYS A 27 -3.50 -9.16 17.51
N THR A 28 -2.35 -8.96 16.84
CA THR A 28 -2.12 -7.71 16.11
C THR A 28 -3.21 -7.59 15.05
N CYS A 29 -4.04 -6.55 15.16
CA CYS A 29 -5.02 -6.23 14.13
C CYS A 29 -4.27 -6.00 12.81
N GLY A 30 -4.82 -6.49 11.73
CA GLY A 30 -4.25 -6.30 10.40
C GLY A 30 -5.14 -5.41 9.52
N MET A 31 -4.86 -5.43 8.22
CA MET A 31 -5.65 -4.65 7.27
C MET A 31 -7.11 -5.13 7.17
N SER A 32 -7.44 -6.38 7.53
CA SER A 32 -8.83 -6.88 7.54
C SER A 32 -9.72 -6.10 8.51
N GLU A 33 -9.28 -5.95 9.75
CA GLU A 33 -10.02 -5.20 10.76
C GLU A 33 -10.09 -3.71 10.42
N LEU A 34 -8.99 -3.15 9.90
CA LEU A 34 -8.97 -1.77 9.46
C LEU A 34 -9.91 -1.53 8.28
N ALA A 35 -9.98 -2.43 7.31
CA ALA A 35 -10.88 -2.31 6.16
C ALA A 35 -12.35 -2.21 6.62
N TYR A 36 -12.75 -3.03 7.59
CA TYR A 36 -14.08 -2.93 8.19
C TYR A 36 -14.32 -1.54 8.83
N LEU A 37 -13.37 -1.06 9.66
CA LEU A 37 -13.49 0.24 10.33
C LEU A 37 -13.49 1.42 9.35
N ILE A 38 -12.72 1.30 8.25
CA ILE A 38 -12.70 2.28 7.17
C ILE A 38 -14.07 2.36 6.50
N ARG A 39 -14.68 1.23 6.16
CA ARG A 39 -16.00 1.17 5.51
C ARG A 39 -17.10 1.80 6.36
N ILE A 40 -17.10 1.55 7.66
CA ILE A 40 -18.08 2.15 8.58
C ILE A 40 -17.66 3.54 9.07
N GLN A 41 -16.52 4.05 8.61
CA GLN A 41 -15.94 5.33 9.01
C GLN A 41 -15.88 5.51 10.54
N SER A 42 -15.42 4.49 11.23
CA SER A 42 -15.40 4.41 12.69
C SER A 42 -14.51 5.47 13.34
N GLY A 43 -15.00 6.11 14.38
CA GLY A 43 -14.19 6.99 15.23
C GLY A 43 -13.06 6.28 15.98
N GLN A 44 -13.11 4.94 16.08
CA GLN A 44 -12.09 4.12 16.74
C GLN A 44 -10.85 3.83 15.87
N ILE A 45 -10.80 4.36 14.64
CA ILE A 45 -9.73 4.08 13.67
C ILE A 45 -8.32 4.29 14.24
N PHE A 46 -8.11 5.32 15.05
CA PHE A 46 -6.79 5.62 15.61
C PHE A 46 -6.34 4.60 16.66
N GLU A 47 -7.27 4.12 17.49
CA GLU A 47 -6.98 3.06 18.47
C GLU A 47 -6.57 1.76 17.78
N TYR A 48 -7.24 1.43 16.68
CA TYR A 48 -6.92 0.24 15.90
C TYR A 48 -5.64 0.41 15.08
N LEU A 49 -5.35 1.61 14.56
CA LEU A 49 -4.06 1.90 13.94
C LEU A 49 -2.90 1.65 14.90
N ASP A 50 -3.01 2.12 16.16
CA ASP A 50 -1.99 1.89 17.18
C ASP A 50 -1.74 0.40 17.46
N LYS A 51 -2.77 -0.43 17.37
CA LYS A 51 -2.68 -1.88 17.57
C LYS A 51 -2.22 -2.65 16.32
N SER A 52 -2.43 -2.08 15.13
CA SER A 52 -2.13 -2.72 13.84
C SER A 52 -0.71 -2.49 13.39
N VAL A 53 -0.06 -1.42 13.88
CA VAL A 53 1.27 -1.04 13.42
C VAL A 53 2.33 -1.88 14.13
N VAL A 54 3.13 -2.58 13.33
CA VAL A 54 4.36 -3.26 13.75
C VAL A 54 5.55 -2.46 13.21
N VAL A 55 6.62 -2.36 13.97
CA VAL A 55 7.86 -1.71 13.51
C VAL A 55 8.89 -2.77 13.16
N GLU A 56 9.26 -2.82 11.89
CA GLU A 56 10.30 -3.73 11.38
C GLU A 56 11.36 -2.91 10.63
N GLY A 57 12.63 -3.09 10.97
CA GLY A 57 13.72 -2.36 10.32
C GLY A 57 13.63 -0.83 10.41
N GLY A 58 12.91 -0.30 11.40
CA GLY A 58 12.68 1.14 11.57
C GLY A 58 11.53 1.70 10.73
N ILE A 59 10.80 0.85 10.02
CA ILE A 59 9.62 1.23 9.23
C ILE A 59 8.37 0.75 9.97
N SER A 60 7.37 1.63 10.09
CA SER A 60 6.05 1.26 10.59
C SER A 60 5.29 0.53 9.50
N MET A 61 4.70 -0.61 9.82
CA MET A 61 4.01 -1.47 8.84
C MET A 61 2.65 -1.90 9.35
N ILE A 62 1.69 -1.96 8.45
CA ILE A 62 0.40 -2.64 8.64
C ILE A 62 0.38 -3.82 7.68
N ALA A 63 0.26 -5.02 8.22
CA ALA A 63 0.26 -6.24 7.44
C ALA A 63 -0.95 -6.32 6.50
N SER A 64 -0.76 -6.98 5.37
CA SER A 64 -1.83 -7.32 4.42
C SER A 64 -2.97 -8.07 5.10
N PRO A 65 -4.20 -8.02 4.55
CA PRO A 65 -5.35 -8.67 5.15
C PRO A 65 -5.21 -10.20 5.12
N GLU A 66 -5.88 -10.87 6.03
CA GLU A 66 -6.02 -12.34 5.98
C GLU A 66 -6.89 -12.78 4.80
N VAL A 67 -7.88 -11.96 4.47
CA VAL A 67 -8.84 -12.22 3.40
C VAL A 67 -8.83 -11.03 2.44
N TYR A 68 -8.33 -11.24 1.22
CA TYR A 68 -8.23 -10.18 0.21
C TYR A 68 -9.59 -9.54 -0.14
N LEU A 69 -10.70 -10.24 0.10
CA LEU A 69 -12.05 -9.72 -0.13
C LEU A 69 -12.34 -8.48 0.71
N ASP A 70 -11.73 -8.34 1.89
CA ASP A 70 -11.92 -7.18 2.75
C ASP A 70 -11.44 -5.89 2.08
N ILE A 71 -10.32 -5.97 1.34
CA ILE A 71 -9.80 -4.85 0.54
C ILE A 71 -10.68 -4.62 -0.70
N ARG A 72 -11.14 -5.69 -1.34
CA ARG A 72 -11.92 -5.60 -2.55
C ARG A 72 -13.23 -4.84 -2.36
N GLU A 73 -13.75 -4.83 -1.14
CA GLU A 73 -14.97 -4.11 -0.78
C GLU A 73 -14.75 -2.60 -0.53
N LEU A 74 -13.49 -2.15 -0.42
CA LEU A 74 -13.18 -0.73 -0.28
C LEU A 74 -13.42 0.00 -1.60
N ASN A 75 -14.07 1.14 -1.51
CA ASN A 75 -14.26 2.06 -2.62
C ASN A 75 -13.40 3.33 -2.44
N ARG A 76 -13.42 4.20 -3.46
CA ARG A 76 -12.64 5.44 -3.46
C ARG A 76 -12.94 6.33 -2.27
N SER A 77 -14.21 6.47 -1.87
CA SER A 77 -14.57 7.34 -0.74
C SER A 77 -14.05 6.82 0.59
N ASP A 78 -13.99 5.49 0.75
CA ASP A 78 -13.46 4.82 1.93
C ASP A 78 -11.96 5.11 2.07
N VAL A 79 -11.20 4.91 0.99
CA VAL A 79 -9.75 5.16 0.98
C VAL A 79 -9.45 6.66 1.15
N SER A 80 -10.21 7.54 0.51
CA SER A 80 -10.09 8.99 0.70
C SER A 80 -10.30 9.38 2.17
N TRP A 81 -11.32 8.82 2.82
CA TRP A 81 -11.57 9.04 4.24
C TRP A 81 -10.40 8.55 5.09
N PHE A 82 -9.88 7.35 4.80
CA PHE A 82 -8.76 6.76 5.54
C PHE A 82 -7.48 7.59 5.42
N ILE A 83 -7.12 8.01 4.20
CA ILE A 83 -5.97 8.89 3.97
C ILE A 83 -6.10 10.19 4.78
N LYS A 84 -7.27 10.83 4.78
CA LYS A 84 -7.51 12.03 5.61
C LYS A 84 -7.30 11.76 7.09
N LYS A 85 -7.69 10.58 7.58
CA LYS A 85 -7.45 10.17 8.97
C LYS A 85 -5.97 9.96 9.26
N LEU A 86 -5.24 9.31 8.36
CA LEU A 86 -3.79 9.12 8.48
C LEU A 86 -3.04 10.46 8.50
N ILE A 87 -3.44 11.41 7.65
CA ILE A 87 -2.88 12.77 7.64
C ILE A 87 -3.19 13.48 8.96
N ALA A 88 -4.43 13.41 9.43
CA ALA A 88 -4.84 14.02 10.69
C ALA A 88 -4.15 13.40 11.93
N TYR A 89 -3.82 12.11 11.84
CA TYR A 89 -3.04 11.41 12.86
C TYR A 89 -1.63 11.99 13.02
N GLY A 90 -1.05 12.47 11.92
CA GLY A 90 0.15 13.32 11.93
C GLY A 90 1.45 12.63 12.37
N ARG A 91 1.48 11.31 12.47
CA ARG A 91 2.67 10.54 12.89
C ARG A 91 3.62 10.23 11.74
N TYR A 92 3.13 10.25 10.50
CA TYR A 92 3.88 9.83 9.33
C TYR A 92 4.03 10.97 8.33
N THR A 93 5.18 11.07 7.70
CA THR A 93 5.44 12.02 6.60
C THR A 93 5.23 11.40 5.25
N THR A 94 5.40 10.08 5.16
CA THR A 94 5.22 9.31 3.94
C THR A 94 4.37 8.09 4.23
N ILE A 95 3.37 7.84 3.39
CA ILE A 95 2.49 6.68 3.51
C ILE A 95 2.54 5.95 2.18
N VAL A 96 2.93 4.68 2.23
CA VAL A 96 3.02 3.81 1.06
C VAL A 96 1.92 2.75 1.15
N PHE A 97 1.08 2.70 0.13
CA PHE A 97 0.13 1.62 -0.06
C PHE A 97 0.69 0.66 -1.09
N ASP A 98 0.99 -0.56 -0.68
CA ASP A 98 1.42 -1.63 -1.58
C ASP A 98 0.19 -2.40 -2.05
N ILE A 99 -0.18 -2.17 -3.31
CA ILE A 99 -1.48 -2.58 -3.85
C ILE A 99 -1.28 -3.62 -4.94
N ASP A 100 -1.79 -4.82 -4.69
CA ASP A 100 -2.01 -5.76 -5.79
C ASP A 100 -3.26 -5.33 -6.58
N GLY A 101 -3.05 -4.91 -7.82
CA GLY A 101 -4.13 -4.45 -8.69
C GLY A 101 -5.22 -5.48 -8.95
N SER A 102 -4.95 -6.78 -8.73
CA SER A 102 -5.94 -7.85 -8.91
C SER A 102 -6.98 -7.90 -7.79
N VAL A 103 -6.67 -7.33 -6.61
CA VAL A 103 -7.59 -7.33 -5.46
C VAL A 103 -8.47 -6.10 -5.39
N LEU A 104 -8.17 -5.04 -6.14
CA LEU A 104 -8.98 -3.83 -6.13
C LEU A 104 -10.35 -4.07 -6.78
N GLY A 105 -11.42 -3.83 -6.01
CA GLY A 105 -12.78 -3.76 -6.55
C GLY A 105 -13.07 -2.44 -7.28
N ASP A 106 -12.38 -1.38 -6.87
CA ASP A 106 -12.55 -0.03 -7.41
C ASP A 106 -11.18 0.58 -7.77
N ILE A 107 -10.83 0.57 -9.04
CA ILE A 107 -9.56 1.13 -9.52
C ILE A 107 -9.48 2.65 -9.37
N THR A 108 -10.60 3.35 -9.17
CA THR A 108 -10.62 4.80 -8.99
C THR A 108 -9.96 5.24 -7.67
N ILE A 109 -9.71 4.31 -6.77
CA ILE A 109 -8.88 4.49 -5.55
C ILE A 109 -7.52 5.10 -5.89
N LEU A 110 -6.90 4.71 -7.02
CA LEU A 110 -5.61 5.24 -7.45
C LEU A 110 -5.62 6.77 -7.65
N GLY A 111 -6.80 7.36 -7.79
CA GLY A 111 -6.98 8.80 -7.85
C GLY A 111 -6.65 9.55 -6.56
N GLU A 112 -6.62 8.87 -5.43
CA GLU A 112 -6.39 9.46 -4.10
C GLU A 112 -4.90 9.59 -3.73
N PHE A 113 -3.99 8.96 -4.50
CA PHE A 113 -2.56 8.98 -4.21
C PHE A 113 -1.84 10.08 -4.97
N ASP A 114 -0.82 10.71 -4.34
CA ASP A 114 0.01 11.75 -4.97
C ASP A 114 0.94 11.18 -6.04
N HIS A 115 1.44 9.96 -5.82
CA HIS A 115 2.33 9.24 -6.74
C HIS A 115 1.84 7.80 -6.91
N VAL A 116 1.99 7.26 -8.11
CA VAL A 116 1.70 5.85 -8.42
C VAL A 116 2.93 5.25 -9.09
N PHE A 117 3.57 4.32 -8.40
CA PHE A 117 4.71 3.58 -8.92
C PHE A 117 4.24 2.22 -9.43
N VAL A 118 4.65 1.87 -10.63
CA VAL A 118 4.33 0.57 -11.25
C VAL A 118 5.62 -0.20 -11.42
N PRO A 119 5.91 -1.18 -10.56
CA PRO A 119 7.07 -2.02 -10.72
C PRO A 119 6.91 -2.88 -11.97
N VAL A 120 7.94 -2.93 -12.80
CA VAL A 120 7.99 -3.73 -14.02
C VAL A 120 9.30 -4.52 -14.05
N LEU A 121 9.22 -5.77 -14.45
CA LEU A 121 10.41 -6.55 -14.75
C LEU A 121 10.97 -6.13 -16.12
N ASP A 122 12.28 -6.17 -16.26
CA ASP A 122 12.92 -5.91 -17.55
C ASP A 122 12.52 -7.02 -18.55
N GLY A 123 11.87 -6.61 -19.65
CA GLY A 123 11.43 -7.55 -20.69
C GLY A 123 10.27 -7.02 -21.54
N GLY A 124 10.20 -7.47 -22.80
CA GLY A 124 9.30 -6.94 -23.83
C GLY A 124 7.79 -7.01 -23.52
N TYR A 125 7.35 -7.91 -22.63
CA TYR A 125 5.94 -7.98 -22.23
C TYR A 125 5.52 -6.93 -21.18
N ALA A 126 6.48 -6.32 -20.51
CA ALA A 126 6.21 -5.33 -19.46
C ALA A 126 5.59 -4.05 -20.07
N GLU A 127 6.13 -3.57 -21.18
CA GLU A 127 5.64 -2.37 -21.86
C GLU A 127 4.20 -2.53 -22.35
N GLU A 128 3.85 -3.69 -22.92
CA GLU A 128 2.48 -3.97 -23.37
C GLU A 128 1.49 -4.00 -22.22
N LYS A 129 1.87 -4.59 -21.08
CA LYS A 129 1.04 -4.62 -19.86
C LYS A 129 0.83 -3.23 -19.29
N VAL A 130 1.88 -2.42 -19.22
CA VAL A 130 1.78 -1.04 -18.74
C VAL A 130 0.91 -0.21 -19.67
N ALA A 131 1.08 -0.32 -20.98
CA ALA A 131 0.22 0.36 -21.95
C ALA A 131 -1.26 -0.08 -21.84
N ALA A 132 -1.51 -1.37 -21.58
CA ALA A 132 -2.86 -1.85 -21.33
C ALA A 132 -3.46 -1.27 -20.03
N PHE A 133 -2.66 -1.18 -18.99
CA PHE A 133 -3.06 -0.57 -17.72
C PHE A 133 -3.35 0.92 -17.88
N GLN A 134 -2.51 1.67 -18.59
CA GLN A 134 -2.76 3.08 -18.91
C GLN A 134 -4.08 3.28 -19.65
N ARG A 135 -4.35 2.47 -20.69
CA ARG A 135 -5.64 2.52 -21.41
C ARG A 135 -6.83 2.22 -20.50
N LEU A 136 -6.68 1.32 -19.53
CA LEU A 136 -7.72 1.06 -18.54
C LEU A 136 -7.99 2.30 -17.68
N LEU A 137 -6.93 2.94 -17.17
CA LEU A 137 -7.04 4.17 -16.36
C LEU A 137 -7.70 5.31 -17.15
N GLU A 138 -7.33 5.48 -18.42
CA GLU A 138 -7.95 6.49 -19.30
C GLU A 138 -9.44 6.24 -19.51
N LYS A 139 -9.87 4.98 -19.70
CA LYS A 139 -11.28 4.60 -19.80
C LYS A 139 -12.06 4.86 -18.53
N GLN A 140 -11.39 4.87 -17.38
CA GLN A 140 -11.98 5.19 -16.08
C GLN A 140 -11.85 6.67 -15.70
N GLU A 141 -11.53 7.53 -16.69
CA GLU A 141 -11.38 8.98 -16.49
C GLU A 141 -10.29 9.37 -15.49
N LEU A 142 -9.23 8.51 -15.36
CA LEU A 142 -8.12 8.69 -14.44
C LEU A 142 -6.86 9.25 -15.13
N GLN A 143 -7.00 10.19 -16.07
CA GLN A 143 -5.89 10.81 -16.81
C GLN A 143 -4.84 11.42 -15.87
N LYS A 144 -5.28 12.00 -14.74
CA LYS A 144 -4.37 12.56 -13.74
C LYS A 144 -3.48 11.49 -13.08
N VAL A 145 -3.98 10.25 -12.95
CA VAL A 145 -3.18 9.12 -12.45
C VAL A 145 -2.13 8.74 -13.48
N VAL A 146 -2.52 8.63 -14.76
CA VAL A 146 -1.60 8.32 -15.86
C VAL A 146 -0.45 9.33 -15.93
N MET A 147 -0.74 10.63 -15.76
CA MET A 147 0.29 11.71 -15.80
C MET A 147 1.31 11.65 -14.66
N ARG A 148 0.95 11.09 -13.50
CA ARG A 148 1.83 10.99 -12.32
C ARG A 148 2.30 9.56 -12.04
N MET A 149 1.92 8.62 -12.91
CA MET A 149 2.37 7.25 -12.86
C MET A 149 3.83 7.14 -13.30
N GLN A 150 4.64 6.43 -12.55
CA GLN A 150 6.04 6.18 -12.83
C GLN A 150 6.30 4.69 -12.92
N GLN A 151 6.89 4.25 -14.02
CA GLN A 151 7.37 2.89 -14.14
C GLN A 151 8.71 2.76 -13.42
N VAL A 152 8.84 1.70 -12.65
CA VAL A 152 10.06 1.36 -11.93
C VAL A 152 10.55 0.02 -12.43
N VAL A 153 11.63 0.02 -13.16
CA VAL A 153 12.26 -1.22 -13.62
C VAL A 153 12.91 -1.90 -12.43
N VAL A 154 12.40 -3.09 -12.10
CA VAL A 154 12.96 -3.94 -11.05
C VAL A 154 13.92 -4.92 -11.71
N PRO A 155 15.22 -4.94 -11.33
CA PRO A 155 16.17 -5.88 -11.89
C PRO A 155 15.78 -7.33 -11.59
N ASP A 156 16.00 -8.24 -12.55
CA ASP A 156 15.70 -9.69 -12.40
C ASP A 156 16.38 -10.35 -11.19
N HIS A 157 17.42 -9.71 -10.64
CA HIS A 157 18.20 -10.21 -9.51
C HIS A 157 17.98 -9.42 -8.22
N ALA A 158 16.95 -8.59 -8.15
CA ALA A 158 16.67 -7.69 -7.04
C ALA A 158 16.20 -8.39 -5.74
N TYR A 159 16.63 -9.62 -5.52
CA TYR A 159 16.54 -10.25 -4.18
C TYR A 159 17.62 -9.73 -3.22
N ASP A 160 18.55 -8.91 -3.70
CA ASP A 160 19.51 -8.22 -2.83
C ASP A 160 18.85 -6.96 -2.24
N SER A 161 18.65 -7.00 -0.93
CA SER A 161 18.04 -5.90 -0.17
C SER A 161 18.77 -4.55 -0.35
N ALA A 162 20.08 -4.57 -0.65
CA ALA A 162 20.86 -3.35 -0.88
C ALA A 162 20.48 -2.65 -2.19
N GLU A 163 20.28 -3.39 -3.28
CA GLU A 163 19.84 -2.81 -4.56
C GLU A 163 18.42 -2.27 -4.48
N MET A 164 17.52 -2.99 -3.80
CA MET A 164 16.15 -2.52 -3.56
C MET A 164 16.12 -1.26 -2.71
N MET A 165 16.97 -1.14 -1.68
CA MET A 165 17.08 0.08 -0.88
C MET A 165 17.61 1.27 -1.69
N GLN A 166 18.58 1.05 -2.60
CA GLN A 166 19.07 2.09 -3.50
C GLN A 166 17.99 2.54 -4.49
N LEU A 167 17.20 1.59 -5.01
CA LEU A 167 16.09 1.89 -5.90
C LEU A 167 15.03 2.71 -5.17
N ALA A 168 14.61 2.28 -3.98
CA ALA A 168 13.67 3.00 -3.14
C ALA A 168 14.16 4.41 -2.80
N GLY A 169 15.43 4.58 -2.44
CA GLY A 169 16.05 5.88 -2.17
C GLY A 169 15.96 6.85 -3.35
N ARG A 170 16.15 6.36 -4.59
CA ARG A 170 16.01 7.19 -5.79
C ARG A 170 14.56 7.63 -6.05
N LEU A 171 13.58 6.78 -5.71
CA LEU A 171 12.15 7.07 -5.93
C LEU A 171 11.61 8.09 -4.94
N VAL A 172 12.12 8.10 -3.71
CA VAL A 172 11.66 9.00 -2.64
C VAL A 172 12.49 10.29 -2.56
N GLY A 173 13.55 10.41 -3.36
CA GLY A 173 14.39 11.60 -3.40
C GLY A 173 15.28 11.78 -2.16
N ILE A 174 15.65 10.68 -1.50
CA ILE A 174 16.57 10.64 -0.36
C ILE A 174 17.96 10.22 -0.80
#